data_2ed29a239ad4adb945fe6821934799ce
#
_entry.id   2ed29a239ad4adb945fe6821934799ce
#
_cell.length_a   1.000
_cell.length_b   1.000
_cell.length_c   1.000
_cell.angle_alpha   90.00
_cell.angle_beta   90.00
_cell.angle_gamma   90.00
#
_symmetry.space_group_name_H-M   'P 1'
#
loop_
_entity.id
_entity.type
_entity.pdbx_description
1 polymer ?
#
loop_
_entity_poly.entity_id
_entity_poly.type
_entity_poly.pdbx_seq_one_letter_code
_entity_poly.pdbx_strand_id
1 'polypeptide(L)'
;MPSHRFQLKDAGGPVEMVYPAEGIPVVVGPNGLFKAAPNPNAARLFQSFSFTPECQQLCIDIGGLRSAHPQAKEKPGRTPLKEIKLMKDDAAAVEKTSDEIKARYSKIFRV
;
A
#
# COMPACT_ATOMS: atom_id res chain seq x y z
N MET A 1 -4.29 0.76 -5.92
CA MET A 1 -4.27 0.56 -4.45
C MET A 1 -5.28 -0.52 -4.07
N PRO A 2 -4.90 -1.57 -3.33
CA PRO A 2 -5.82 -2.67 -2.97
C PRO A 2 -6.91 -2.28 -1.98
N SER A 3 -6.75 -1.19 -1.23
CA SER A 3 -7.66 -0.76 -0.16
C SER A 3 -9.11 -0.53 -0.62
N HIS A 4 -9.30 0.13 -1.76
CA HIS A 4 -10.64 0.44 -2.27
C HIS A 4 -11.46 -0.81 -2.65
N ARG A 5 -10.81 -1.90 -3.05
CA ARG A 5 -11.50 -3.14 -3.43
C ARG A 5 -12.09 -3.87 -2.23
N PHE A 6 -11.39 -3.85 -1.10
CA PHE A 6 -11.93 -4.41 0.14
C PHE A 6 -13.11 -3.59 0.66
N GLN A 7 -13.00 -2.26 0.61
CA GLN A 7 -14.11 -1.37 0.97
C GLN A 7 -15.34 -1.62 0.08
N LEU A 8 -15.13 -1.85 -1.22
CA LEU A 8 -16.22 -2.14 -2.14
C LEU A 8 -16.87 -3.51 -1.86
N LYS A 9 -16.08 -4.53 -1.54
CA LYS A 9 -16.58 -5.86 -1.14
C LYS A 9 -17.33 -5.80 0.19
N ASP A 10 -16.79 -5.08 1.17
CA ASP A 10 -17.42 -4.86 2.48
C ASP A 10 -18.76 -4.09 2.34
N ALA A 11 -18.87 -3.24 1.31
CA ALA A 11 -20.11 -2.54 0.95
C ALA A 11 -21.08 -3.39 0.13
N GLY A 12 -20.83 -4.69 -0.04
CA GLY A 12 -21.71 -5.61 -0.78
C GLY A 12 -21.53 -5.55 -2.31
N GLY A 13 -20.48 -4.90 -2.81
CA GLY A 13 -20.18 -4.88 -4.24
C GLY A 13 -19.79 -6.27 -4.78
N PRO A 14 -20.19 -6.62 -6.00
CA PRO A 14 -19.91 -7.94 -6.63
C PRO A 14 -18.47 -7.99 -7.16
N VAL A 15 -17.48 -7.85 -6.25
CA VAL A 15 -16.06 -7.84 -6.60
C VAL A 15 -15.30 -8.91 -5.81
N GLU A 16 -14.31 -9.53 -6.45
CA GLU A 16 -13.42 -10.50 -5.81
C GLU A 16 -11.96 -10.12 -6.03
N MET A 17 -11.10 -10.51 -5.08
CA MET A 17 -9.66 -10.27 -5.15
C MET A 17 -8.98 -11.46 -5.81
N VAL A 18 -8.31 -11.22 -6.92
CA VAL A 18 -7.50 -12.22 -7.61
C VAL A 18 -6.02 -11.89 -7.40
N TYR A 19 -5.26 -12.87 -6.96
CA TYR A 19 -3.81 -12.80 -6.84
C TYR A 19 -3.18 -13.57 -8.01
N PRO A 20 -2.51 -12.88 -8.96
CA PRO A 20 -1.91 -13.55 -10.10
C PRO A 20 -0.74 -14.46 -9.69
N ALA A 21 -0.54 -15.53 -10.43
CA ALA A 21 0.51 -16.52 -10.15
C ALA A 21 1.93 -15.94 -10.30
N GLU A 22 2.07 -14.90 -11.12
CA GLU A 22 3.32 -14.14 -11.30
C GLU A 22 3.73 -13.40 -10.03
N GLY A 23 2.75 -13.01 -9.22
CA GLY A 23 2.91 -12.24 -8.00
C GLY A 23 2.29 -10.85 -8.09
N ILE A 24 2.27 -10.14 -6.96
CA ILE A 24 1.77 -8.76 -6.88
C ILE A 24 2.89 -7.80 -6.48
N PRO A 25 2.92 -6.58 -7.04
CA PRO A 25 3.84 -5.55 -6.57
C PRO A 25 3.39 -5.04 -5.20
N VAL A 26 4.35 -4.80 -4.31
CA VAL A 26 4.12 -4.14 -3.03
C VAL A 26 4.57 -2.70 -3.13
N VAL A 27 3.62 -1.79 -2.97
CA VAL A 27 3.92 -0.36 -2.87
C VAL A 27 4.01 0.01 -1.39
N VAL A 28 5.20 0.33 -0.93
CA VAL A 28 5.43 0.80 0.43
C VAL A 28 5.07 2.28 0.50
N GLY A 29 4.23 2.65 1.46
CA GLY A 29 3.92 4.05 1.78
C GLY A 29 4.96 4.61 2.77
N PRO A 30 5.96 5.36 2.32
CA PRO A 30 6.95 5.91 3.22
C PRO A 30 6.35 7.01 4.10
N ASN A 31 6.80 7.09 5.34
CA ASN A 31 6.50 8.18 6.25
C ASN A 31 7.80 8.93 6.54
N GLY A 32 7.82 10.24 6.36
CA GLY A 32 9.01 11.05 6.52
C GLY A 32 8.73 12.43 7.12
N LEU A 33 9.73 12.96 7.81
CA LEU A 33 9.70 14.29 8.39
C LEU A 33 10.49 15.26 7.48
N PHE A 34 9.86 16.34 7.05
CA PHE A 34 10.55 17.38 6.29
C PHE A 34 11.59 18.09 7.15
N LYS A 35 12.77 18.34 6.58
CA LYS A 35 13.87 19.05 7.27
C LYS A 35 13.45 20.44 7.74
N ALA A 36 12.62 21.12 6.94
CA ALA A 36 12.11 22.47 7.23
C ALA A 36 10.68 22.46 7.79
N ALA A 37 10.29 21.41 8.53
CA ALA A 37 8.97 21.36 9.15
C ALA A 37 8.79 22.51 10.14
N PRO A 38 7.69 23.27 10.09
CA PRO A 38 7.47 24.41 10.98
C PRO A 38 7.31 23.99 12.45
N ASN A 39 6.82 22.78 12.70
CA ASN A 39 6.62 22.21 14.03
C ASN A 39 7.31 20.83 14.14
N PRO A 40 8.65 20.75 14.17
CA PRO A 40 9.38 19.49 14.05
C PRO A 40 9.12 18.54 15.20
N ASN A 41 8.91 19.03 16.43
CA ASN A 41 8.65 18.19 17.60
C ASN A 41 7.26 17.55 17.54
N ALA A 42 6.25 18.31 17.15
CA ALA A 42 4.90 17.78 16.92
C ALA A 42 4.89 16.75 15.77
N ALA A 43 5.61 17.02 14.69
CA ALA A 43 5.73 16.12 13.58
C ALA A 43 6.44 14.79 13.95
N ARG A 44 7.48 14.85 14.78
CA ARG A 44 8.14 13.65 15.34
C ARG A 44 7.21 12.85 16.24
N LEU A 45 6.45 13.52 17.09
CA LEU A 45 5.46 12.85 17.94
C LEU A 45 4.40 12.15 17.12
N PHE A 46 3.86 12.81 16.10
CA PHE A 46 2.90 12.22 15.17
C PHE A 46 3.51 11.04 14.40
N GLN A 47 4.74 11.16 13.93
CA GLN A 47 5.44 10.06 13.27
C GLN A 47 5.62 8.86 14.20
N SER A 48 6.02 9.09 15.47
CA SER A 48 6.12 8.03 16.47
C SER A 48 4.78 7.35 16.71
N PHE A 49 3.70 8.12 16.84
CA PHE A 49 2.34 7.59 16.96
C PHE A 49 1.95 6.75 15.72
N SER A 50 2.33 7.18 14.51
CA SER A 50 2.02 6.45 13.28
C SER A 50 2.59 5.03 13.24
N PHE A 51 3.65 4.75 14.00
CA PHE A 51 4.25 3.42 14.12
C PHE A 51 3.78 2.61 15.32
N THR A 52 2.83 3.13 16.11
CA THR A 52 2.25 2.36 17.22
C THR A 52 1.30 1.27 16.69
N PRO A 53 1.15 0.15 17.43
CA PRO A 53 0.20 -0.91 17.06
C PRO A 53 -1.23 -0.38 16.89
N GLU A 54 -1.64 0.59 17.73
CA GLU A 54 -2.97 1.20 17.66
C GLU A 54 -3.20 1.93 16.35
N CYS A 55 -2.27 2.82 15.96
CA CYS A 55 -2.39 3.55 14.71
C CYS A 55 -2.33 2.60 13.50
N GLN A 56 -1.46 1.61 13.53
CA GLN A 56 -1.36 0.62 12.48
C GLN A 56 -2.62 -0.24 12.36
N GLN A 57 -3.27 -0.56 13.48
CA GLN A 57 -4.56 -1.26 13.48
C GLN A 57 -5.68 -0.38 12.91
N LEU A 58 -5.75 0.90 13.27
CA LEU A 58 -6.69 1.86 12.68
C LEU A 58 -6.51 1.97 11.16
N CYS A 59 -5.28 1.98 10.67
CA CYS A 59 -5.00 1.99 9.23
C CYS A 59 -5.53 0.74 8.51
N ILE A 60 -5.53 -0.42 9.18
CA ILE A 60 -6.11 -1.66 8.64
C ILE A 60 -7.63 -1.58 8.67
N ASP A 61 -8.22 -1.23 9.81
CA ASP A 61 -9.66 -1.34 10.05
C ASP A 61 -10.45 -0.30 9.25
N ILE A 62 -9.98 0.93 9.21
CA ILE A 62 -10.64 2.06 8.54
C ILE A 62 -10.14 2.21 7.11
N GLY A 63 -8.83 2.22 6.93
CA GLY A 63 -8.19 2.49 5.63
C GLY A 63 -8.09 1.28 4.71
N GLY A 64 -8.35 0.06 5.21
CA GLY A 64 -8.16 -1.15 4.43
C GLY A 64 -6.70 -1.39 4.00
N LEU A 65 -5.76 -0.74 4.66
CA LEU A 65 -4.33 -0.88 4.38
C LEU A 65 -3.80 -2.21 4.91
N ARG A 66 -2.59 -2.55 4.55
CA ARG A 66 -1.81 -3.60 5.19
C ARG A 66 -0.75 -2.97 6.07
N SER A 67 -0.46 -3.57 7.20
CA SER A 67 0.62 -3.14 8.09
C SER A 67 1.74 -4.18 8.11
N ALA A 68 2.97 -3.70 8.25
CA ALA A 68 4.13 -4.53 8.56
C ALA A 68 4.36 -4.67 10.08
N HIS A 69 3.54 -4.03 10.92
CA HIS A 69 3.70 -4.06 12.36
C HIS A 69 3.33 -5.44 12.91
N PRO A 70 4.19 -6.11 13.71
CA PRO A 70 4.00 -7.49 14.13
C PRO A 70 2.77 -7.73 15.03
N GLN A 71 2.30 -6.70 15.73
CA GLN A 71 1.13 -6.77 16.61
C GLN A 71 -0.17 -6.38 15.89
N ALA A 72 -0.11 -5.84 14.68
CA ALA A 72 -1.30 -5.51 13.92
C ALA A 72 -1.93 -6.77 13.32
N LYS A 73 -3.26 -6.87 13.42
CA LYS A 73 -4.01 -8.03 12.94
C LYS A 73 -4.64 -7.73 11.59
N GLU A 74 -4.46 -8.62 10.64
CA GLU A 74 -5.11 -8.51 9.33
C GLU A 74 -6.65 -8.56 9.47
N LYS A 75 -7.32 -7.86 8.56
CA LYS A 75 -8.78 -7.85 8.50
C LYS A 75 -9.31 -9.27 8.20
N PRO A 76 -10.37 -9.74 8.87
CA PRO A 76 -10.95 -11.05 8.60
C PRO A 76 -11.31 -11.25 7.12
N GLY A 77 -11.09 -12.44 6.60
CA GLY A 77 -11.35 -12.79 5.19
C GLY A 77 -10.30 -12.29 4.20
N ARG A 78 -9.21 -11.69 4.68
CA ARG A 78 -8.11 -11.22 3.84
C ARG A 78 -6.98 -12.24 3.83
N THR A 79 -6.51 -12.63 2.64
CA THR A 79 -5.35 -13.52 2.50
C THR A 79 -4.13 -12.91 3.19
N PRO A 80 -3.48 -13.60 4.12
CA PRO A 80 -2.27 -13.11 4.78
C PRO A 80 -1.17 -12.77 3.79
N LEU A 81 -0.40 -11.71 4.05
CA LEU A 81 0.67 -11.27 3.13
C LEU A 81 1.71 -12.36 2.89
N LYS A 82 2.00 -13.20 3.90
CA LYS A 82 2.92 -14.33 3.81
C LYS A 82 2.50 -15.43 2.82
N GLU A 83 1.22 -15.50 2.49
CA GLU A 83 0.65 -16.48 1.56
C GLU A 83 0.56 -15.94 0.12
N ILE A 84 0.86 -14.66 -0.06
CA ILE A 84 0.80 -13.99 -1.34
C ILE A 84 2.20 -13.94 -1.93
N LYS A 85 2.34 -14.38 -3.19
CA LYS A 85 3.59 -14.22 -3.92
C LYS A 85 3.82 -12.74 -4.22
N LEU A 86 4.94 -12.22 -3.75
CA LEU A 86 5.33 -10.84 -4.01
C LEU A 86 6.29 -10.79 -5.20
N MET A 87 6.10 -9.80 -6.07
CA MET A 87 7.06 -9.50 -7.12
C MET A 87 8.28 -8.83 -6.50
N LYS A 88 9.47 -9.18 -7.01
CA LYS A 88 10.68 -8.46 -6.66
C LYS A 88 10.63 -7.09 -7.32
N ASP A 89 10.71 -6.05 -6.53
CA ASP A 89 10.80 -4.68 -7.02
C ASP A 89 12.21 -4.39 -7.56
N ASP A 90 12.28 -3.80 -8.75
CA ASP A 90 13.51 -3.30 -9.36
C ASP A 90 13.30 -1.84 -9.77
N ALA A 91 13.44 -0.96 -8.79
CA ALA A 91 13.24 0.46 -8.97
C ALA A 91 14.18 1.05 -10.04
N ALA A 92 15.40 0.55 -10.15
CA ALA A 92 16.36 1.03 -11.14
C ALA A 92 15.97 0.64 -12.58
N ALA A 93 15.43 -0.56 -12.77
CA ALA A 93 14.90 -0.97 -14.07
C ALA A 93 13.66 -0.16 -14.44
N VAL A 94 12.75 0.08 -13.48
CA VAL A 94 11.55 0.88 -13.70
C VAL A 94 11.91 2.33 -14.07
N GLU A 95 12.89 2.94 -13.39
CA GLU A 95 13.35 4.30 -13.70
C GLU A 95 13.88 4.39 -15.13
N LYS A 96 14.73 3.45 -15.57
CA LYS A 96 15.28 3.42 -16.93
C LYS A 96 14.24 3.27 -18.02
N THR A 97 13.15 2.57 -17.75
CA THR A 97 12.09 2.27 -18.72
C THR A 97 10.83 3.11 -18.53
N SER A 98 10.86 4.08 -17.62
CA SER A 98 9.70 4.88 -17.22
C SER A 98 8.99 5.56 -18.41
N ASP A 99 9.76 6.15 -19.32
CA ASP A 99 9.17 6.86 -20.47
C ASP A 99 8.55 5.91 -21.50
N GLU A 100 9.19 4.76 -21.73
CA GLU A 100 8.65 3.70 -22.56
C GLU A 100 7.34 3.14 -21.97
N ILE A 101 7.32 2.89 -20.66
CA ILE A 101 6.12 2.41 -19.93
C ILE A 101 4.98 3.42 -20.08
N LYS A 102 5.25 4.72 -19.87
CA LYS A 102 4.26 5.79 -20.02
C LYS A 102 3.71 5.87 -21.45
N ALA A 103 4.60 5.87 -22.45
CA ALA A 103 4.20 5.90 -23.84
C ALA A 103 3.32 4.69 -24.24
N ARG A 104 3.71 3.51 -23.78
CA ARG A 104 2.94 2.27 -24.00
C ARG A 104 1.58 2.31 -23.30
N TYR A 105 1.54 2.80 -22.07
CA TYR A 105 0.30 2.99 -21.31
C TYR A 105 -0.66 3.94 -22.03
N SER A 106 -0.18 5.14 -22.44
CA SER A 106 -1.00 6.11 -23.17
C SER A 106 -1.51 5.56 -24.50
N LYS A 107 -0.71 4.78 -25.20
CA LYS A 107 -1.12 4.14 -26.45
C LYS A 107 -2.24 3.10 -26.25
N ILE A 108 -2.17 2.30 -25.17
CA ILE A 108 -3.15 1.24 -24.86
C ILE A 108 -4.46 1.86 -24.38
N PHE A 109 -4.38 2.80 -23.46
CA PHE A 109 -5.54 3.38 -22.78
C PHE A 109 -6.06 4.66 -23.43
N ARG A 110 -5.37 5.17 -24.45
CA ARG A 110 -5.74 6.40 -25.20
C ARG A 110 -5.89 7.64 -24.32
N VAL A 111 -4.97 7.80 -23.35
CA VAL A 111 -4.90 8.91 -22.39
C VAL A 111 -3.57 9.65 -22.50
#